data_0b499fb607476cbc581496372a1594e3
#
_entry.id   0b499fb607476cbc581496372a1594e3
#
_cell.length_a   1.000
_cell.length_b   1.000
_cell.length_c   1.000
_cell.angle_alpha   90.00
_cell.angle_beta   90.00
_cell.angle_gamma   90.00
#
_symmetry.space_group_name_H-M   'P 1'
#
loop_
_entity.id
_entity.type
_entity.pdbx_description
1 polymer ?
#
loop_
_entity_poly.entity_id
_entity_poly.type
_entity_poly.pdbx_seq_one_letter_code
_entity_poly.pdbx_strand_id
1 'polypeptide(L)'
;MVARSKEGKAAKIHTLCMDGEHPEDIKLRFESGRMRVQQRKEKSAHSLYRSVPSPDEVDTIHRLFLESKSLKAQKDAILSGRVESIDALGRSKFKWMKNTIYKNVLLMHPQERNIHGNIFGGYLMKTAMELSWVTAMCFVGKHFPVFLSADKIEFMNPVSIGAIMEFTGRVVYSYSDKFVIQVLAYHIDRETNEKTATNKLTYIYQASSSPEFGSANDLDLCVNAVEVADIVPKEYEEFVAYIEGRRALADYKQSRSSNV
;
A
#
# COMPACT_ATOMS: atom_id res chain seq x y z
N MET A 1 -10.79 6.49 -16.64
CA MET A 1 -12.19 6.56 -17.11
C MET A 1 -12.33 5.56 -18.24
N VAL A 2 -13.38 4.74 -18.25
CA VAL A 2 -13.69 3.85 -19.36
C VAL A 2 -14.92 4.42 -20.05
N ALA A 3 -14.82 4.72 -21.35
CA ALA A 3 -15.98 5.12 -22.13
C ALA A 3 -16.98 3.95 -22.20
N ARG A 4 -18.26 4.21 -21.99
CA ARG A 4 -19.32 3.22 -22.06
C ARG A 4 -20.33 3.58 -23.15
N SER A 5 -20.81 2.56 -23.87
CA SER A 5 -21.93 2.71 -24.81
C SER A 5 -23.22 2.98 -24.05
N LYS A 6 -24.29 3.34 -24.78
CA LYS A 6 -25.65 3.49 -24.22
C LYS A 6 -26.14 2.21 -23.53
N GLU A 7 -25.59 1.06 -23.88
CA GLU A 7 -25.94 -0.26 -23.31
C GLU A 7 -25.03 -0.62 -22.10
N GLY A 8 -24.21 0.31 -21.58
CA GLY A 8 -23.33 0.09 -20.43
C GLY A 8 -22.05 -0.72 -20.70
N LYS A 9 -21.82 -1.19 -21.94
CA LYS A 9 -20.62 -1.91 -22.35
C LYS A 9 -19.45 -0.95 -22.61
N ALA A 10 -18.22 -1.45 -22.52
CA ALA A 10 -17.04 -0.67 -22.88
C ALA A 10 -17.15 -0.20 -24.34
N ALA A 11 -17.06 1.12 -24.55
CA ALA A 11 -17.14 1.71 -25.87
C ALA A 11 -15.73 1.89 -26.46
N LYS A 12 -15.60 1.69 -27.78
CA LYS A 12 -14.38 2.01 -28.49
C LYS A 12 -14.25 3.52 -28.57
N ILE A 13 -13.15 4.06 -28.02
CA ILE A 13 -12.83 5.48 -28.12
C ILE A 13 -12.08 5.77 -29.41
N HIS A 14 -12.24 6.99 -29.93
CA HIS A 14 -11.46 7.44 -31.07
C HIS A 14 -9.97 7.40 -30.74
N THR A 15 -9.16 7.04 -31.72
CA THR A 15 -7.70 7.08 -31.59
C THR A 15 -7.28 8.52 -31.38
N LEU A 16 -6.35 8.76 -30.46
CA LEU A 16 -5.76 10.09 -30.28
C LEU A 16 -5.06 10.51 -31.57
N CYS A 17 -5.40 11.70 -32.08
CA CYS A 17 -4.69 12.31 -33.18
C CYS A 17 -3.33 12.82 -32.66
N MET A 18 -2.26 12.51 -33.39
CA MET A 18 -0.90 12.95 -33.04
C MET A 18 -0.49 14.22 -33.81
N ASP A 19 -1.42 14.79 -34.59
CA ASP A 19 -1.22 16.02 -35.36
C ASP A 19 -1.53 17.23 -34.47
N GLY A 20 -0.53 17.87 -33.91
CA GLY A 20 -0.66 19.04 -33.04
C GLY A 20 0.49 20.04 -33.25
N GLU A 21 0.44 21.17 -32.58
CA GLU A 21 1.44 22.25 -32.67
C GLU A 21 2.85 21.82 -32.26
N HIS A 22 2.98 20.76 -31.43
CA HIS A 22 4.25 20.19 -30.98
C HIS A 22 4.27 18.66 -31.14
N PRO A 23 4.47 18.14 -32.35
CA PRO A 23 4.42 16.71 -32.65
C PRO A 23 5.47 15.87 -31.90
N GLU A 24 6.62 16.44 -31.63
CA GLU A 24 7.71 15.79 -30.87
C GLU A 24 7.32 15.53 -29.40
N ASP A 25 6.73 16.54 -28.74
CA ASP A 25 6.23 16.40 -27.35
C ASP A 25 5.10 15.40 -27.24
N ILE A 26 4.19 15.43 -28.22
CA ILE A 26 3.06 14.49 -28.28
C ILE A 26 3.57 13.05 -28.43
N LYS A 27 4.57 12.84 -29.30
CA LYS A 27 5.20 11.54 -29.53
C LYS A 27 5.89 11.03 -28.25
N LEU A 28 6.66 11.90 -27.58
CA LEU A 28 7.35 11.56 -26.32
C LEU A 28 6.35 11.16 -25.23
N ARG A 29 5.26 11.92 -25.07
CA ARG A 29 4.18 11.60 -24.11
C ARG A 29 3.49 10.28 -24.43
N PHE A 30 3.27 10.00 -25.71
CA PHE A 30 2.64 8.76 -26.17
C PHE A 30 3.57 7.55 -25.89
N GLU A 31 4.85 7.64 -26.19
CA GLU A 31 5.85 6.60 -25.89
C GLU A 31 5.98 6.35 -24.39
N SER A 32 6.07 7.42 -23.61
CA SER A 32 6.06 7.34 -22.14
C SER A 32 4.78 6.67 -21.61
N GLY A 33 3.62 7.00 -22.18
CA GLY A 33 2.36 6.36 -21.86
C GLY A 33 2.35 4.86 -22.17
N ARG A 34 2.87 4.46 -23.34
CA ARG A 34 3.01 3.04 -23.73
C ARG A 34 3.94 2.29 -22.77
N MET A 35 5.08 2.86 -22.42
CA MET A 35 6.02 2.25 -21.46
C MET A 35 5.37 2.06 -20.09
N ARG A 36 4.63 3.04 -19.59
CA ARG A 36 3.89 2.92 -18.32
C ARG A 36 2.83 1.82 -18.35
N VAL A 37 2.10 1.68 -19.47
CA VAL A 37 1.12 0.59 -19.63
C VAL A 37 1.81 -0.77 -19.63
N GLN A 38 2.93 -0.89 -20.33
CA GLN A 38 3.72 -2.11 -20.37
C GLN A 38 4.25 -2.49 -18.98
N GLN A 39 4.86 -1.55 -18.28
CA GLN A 39 5.34 -1.74 -16.91
C GLN A 39 4.22 -2.17 -15.94
N ARG A 40 3.02 -1.58 -16.07
CA ARG A 40 1.85 -2.00 -15.26
C ARG A 40 1.44 -3.45 -15.53
N LYS A 41 1.45 -3.88 -16.80
CA LYS A 41 1.13 -5.27 -17.17
C LYS A 41 2.17 -6.23 -16.58
N GLU A 42 3.45 -5.91 -16.71
CA GLU A 42 4.55 -6.71 -16.17
C GLU A 42 4.47 -6.79 -14.64
N LYS A 43 4.28 -5.66 -13.94
CA LYS A 43 4.07 -5.63 -12.48
C LYS A 43 2.86 -6.45 -12.04
N SER A 44 1.75 -6.39 -12.79
CA SER A 44 0.56 -7.19 -12.49
C SER A 44 0.79 -8.69 -12.71
N ALA A 45 1.56 -9.07 -13.71
CA ALA A 45 1.93 -10.47 -13.97
C ALA A 45 2.84 -11.04 -12.88
N HIS A 46 3.73 -10.21 -12.31
CA HIS A 46 4.66 -10.59 -11.24
C HIS A 46 4.10 -10.42 -9.82
N SER A 47 2.80 -10.15 -9.67
CA SER A 47 2.16 -10.12 -8.34
C SER A 47 2.28 -11.48 -7.66
N LEU A 48 2.70 -11.51 -6.39
CA LEU A 48 2.87 -12.73 -5.60
C LEU A 48 1.58 -13.52 -5.36
N TYR A 49 0.43 -12.93 -5.64
CA TYR A 49 -0.85 -13.65 -5.67
C TYR A 49 -1.06 -14.45 -6.95
N ARG A 50 -0.20 -14.26 -7.99
CA ARG A 50 -0.31 -14.92 -9.30
C ARG A 50 0.95 -15.65 -9.72
N SER A 51 2.09 -15.28 -9.18
CA SER A 51 3.41 -15.85 -9.51
C SER A 51 4.14 -16.30 -8.26
N VAL A 52 4.98 -17.32 -8.41
CA VAL A 52 5.84 -17.81 -7.32
C VAL A 52 6.90 -16.74 -6.99
N PRO A 53 7.26 -16.57 -5.70
CA PRO A 53 8.36 -15.69 -5.32
C PRO A 53 9.67 -16.06 -6.01
N SER A 54 10.53 -15.07 -6.26
CA SER A 54 11.89 -15.34 -6.76
C SER A 54 12.73 -16.11 -5.72
N PRO A 55 13.82 -16.78 -6.12
CA PRO A 55 14.69 -17.49 -5.18
C PRO A 55 15.15 -16.60 -4.00
N ASP A 56 15.58 -15.37 -4.28
CA ASP A 56 16.00 -14.41 -3.24
C ASP A 56 14.87 -14.02 -2.29
N GLU A 57 13.65 -14.00 -2.78
CA GLU A 57 12.47 -13.73 -1.96
C GLU A 57 12.09 -14.93 -1.10
N VAL A 58 12.25 -16.15 -1.62
CA VAL A 58 12.07 -17.40 -0.85
C VAL A 58 13.05 -17.44 0.32
N ASP A 59 14.33 -17.13 0.07
CA ASP A 59 15.36 -17.05 1.11
C ASP A 59 15.03 -15.98 2.15
N THR A 60 14.52 -14.83 1.71
CA THR A 60 14.08 -13.75 2.59
C THR A 60 12.90 -14.22 3.46
N ILE A 61 11.90 -14.86 2.90
CA ILE A 61 10.75 -15.42 3.62
C ILE A 61 11.23 -16.44 4.65
N HIS A 62 12.12 -17.36 4.26
CA HIS A 62 12.65 -18.38 5.16
C HIS A 62 13.40 -17.77 6.35
N ARG A 63 14.28 -16.79 6.09
CA ARG A 63 15.00 -16.06 7.14
C ARG A 63 14.05 -15.35 8.10
N LEU A 64 13.08 -14.61 7.60
CA LEU A 64 12.06 -13.92 8.39
C LEU A 64 11.23 -14.90 9.22
N PHE A 65 10.90 -16.06 8.65
CA PHE A 65 10.18 -17.12 9.37
C PHE A 65 10.99 -17.65 10.57
N LEU A 66 12.27 -17.93 10.38
CA LEU A 66 13.16 -18.35 11.47
C LEU A 66 13.28 -17.25 12.53
N GLU A 67 13.42 -16.00 12.11
CA GLU A 67 13.46 -14.83 13.01
C GLU A 67 12.15 -14.70 13.79
N SER A 68 11.00 -14.80 13.14
CA SER A 68 9.70 -14.73 13.81
C SER A 68 9.51 -15.82 14.85
N LYS A 69 9.98 -17.04 14.57
CA LYS A 69 10.00 -18.16 15.55
C LYS A 69 10.88 -17.86 16.74
N SER A 70 12.09 -17.34 16.53
CA SER A 70 13.01 -17.00 17.61
C SER A 70 12.44 -15.91 18.51
N LEU A 71 11.87 -14.84 17.92
CA LEU A 71 11.21 -13.75 18.65
C LEU A 71 9.99 -14.24 19.45
N LYS A 72 9.21 -15.16 18.88
CA LYS A 72 8.08 -15.78 19.60
C LYS A 72 8.57 -16.55 20.82
N ALA A 73 9.58 -17.40 20.65
CA ALA A 73 10.14 -18.20 21.75
C ALA A 73 10.71 -17.30 22.86
N GLN A 74 11.37 -16.20 22.51
CA GLN A 74 11.89 -15.19 23.45
C GLN A 74 10.75 -14.52 24.22
N LYS A 75 9.68 -14.10 23.52
CA LYS A 75 8.51 -13.51 24.18
C LYS A 75 7.84 -14.49 25.16
N ASP A 76 7.69 -15.74 24.76
CA ASP A 76 7.11 -16.78 25.60
C ASP A 76 8.02 -17.07 26.82
N ALA A 77 9.34 -17.02 26.67
CA ALA A 77 10.31 -17.14 27.76
C ALA A 77 10.21 -15.98 28.77
N ILE A 78 10.01 -14.76 28.29
CA ILE A 78 9.81 -13.56 29.15
C ILE A 78 8.48 -13.66 29.90
N LEU A 79 7.39 -13.99 29.21
CA LEU A 79 6.08 -14.15 29.84
C LEU A 79 6.05 -15.28 30.88
N SER A 80 6.91 -16.29 30.73
CA SER A 80 7.08 -17.38 31.70
C SER A 80 8.08 -17.06 32.83
N GLY A 81 8.61 -15.84 32.90
CA GLY A 81 9.56 -15.41 33.93
C GLY A 81 10.96 -16.00 33.82
N ARG A 82 11.31 -16.58 32.67
CA ARG A 82 12.63 -17.18 32.43
C ARG A 82 13.71 -16.19 31.97
N VAL A 83 13.30 -14.99 31.51
CA VAL A 83 14.20 -13.91 31.06
C VAL A 83 13.64 -12.56 31.50
N GLU A 84 14.48 -11.71 32.08
CA GLU A 84 14.03 -10.46 32.76
C GLU A 84 13.63 -9.32 31.81
N SER A 85 14.15 -9.23 30.58
CA SER A 85 13.72 -8.20 29.62
C SER A 85 14.14 -8.45 28.16
N ILE A 86 13.41 -7.86 27.20
CA ILE A 86 13.75 -7.87 25.75
C ILE A 86 14.96 -6.94 25.47
N ASP A 87 15.18 -5.92 26.28
CA ASP A 87 16.24 -4.92 26.08
C ASP A 87 17.67 -5.52 26.22
N ALA A 88 17.79 -6.69 26.86
CA ALA A 88 19.06 -7.43 26.99
C ALA A 88 19.58 -7.98 25.63
N LEU A 89 18.79 -7.95 24.57
CA LEU A 89 19.14 -8.49 23.25
C LEU A 89 19.62 -7.45 22.25
N GLY A 90 19.72 -6.16 22.62
CA GLY A 90 20.31 -5.11 21.77
C GLY A 90 19.60 -4.90 20.42
N ARG A 91 18.37 -5.36 20.26
CA ARG A 91 17.60 -5.18 19.03
C ARG A 91 16.63 -4.01 19.15
N SER A 92 16.72 -3.15 18.20
CA SER A 92 15.77 -2.09 17.91
C SER A 92 14.31 -2.60 17.88
N LYS A 93 13.42 -1.74 18.31
CA LYS A 93 11.98 -1.92 18.43
C LYS A 93 11.37 -2.64 17.23
N PHE A 94 10.86 -3.85 17.38
CA PHE A 94 10.06 -4.52 16.37
C PHE A 94 8.57 -4.47 16.70
N LYS A 95 7.72 -4.53 15.69
CA LYS A 95 6.27 -4.67 15.81
C LYS A 95 5.78 -5.83 14.94
N TRP A 96 4.89 -6.67 15.51
CA TRP A 96 4.21 -7.67 14.69
C TRP A 96 3.28 -6.98 13.69
N MET A 97 3.27 -7.44 12.42
CA MET A 97 2.43 -6.88 11.38
C MET A 97 0.97 -6.81 11.80
N LYS A 98 0.43 -7.87 12.40
CA LYS A 98 -0.94 -7.94 12.90
C LYS A 98 -1.28 -6.90 13.97
N ASN A 99 -0.30 -6.39 14.71
CA ASN A 99 -0.51 -5.37 15.74
C ASN A 99 -0.57 -3.95 15.15
N THR A 100 -0.40 -3.80 13.83
CA THR A 100 -0.52 -2.53 13.10
C THR A 100 -1.82 -2.42 12.33
N ILE A 101 -2.77 -3.34 12.54
CA ILE A 101 -4.03 -3.39 11.81
C ILE A 101 -5.03 -2.40 12.42
N TYR A 102 -5.54 -1.51 11.57
CA TYR A 102 -6.66 -0.62 11.86
C TYR A 102 -7.76 -0.84 10.82
N LYS A 103 -9.01 -0.73 11.28
CA LYS A 103 -10.18 -0.99 10.44
C LYS A 103 -11.18 0.14 10.50
N ASN A 104 -11.86 0.36 9.39
CA ASN A 104 -12.98 1.27 9.27
C ASN A 104 -14.11 0.57 8.51
N VAL A 105 -15.34 0.60 9.04
CA VAL A 105 -16.51 0.00 8.39
C VAL A 105 -17.49 1.11 8.07
N LEU A 106 -17.90 1.21 6.81
CA LEU A 106 -18.74 2.28 6.30
C LEU A 106 -19.88 1.73 5.43
N LEU A 107 -21.04 2.36 5.57
CA LEU A 107 -22.13 2.21 4.62
C LEU A 107 -21.92 3.16 3.42
N MET A 108 -22.03 2.65 2.21
CA MET A 108 -21.85 3.43 0.99
C MET A 108 -23.10 4.20 0.65
N HIS A 109 -23.08 5.51 0.87
CA HIS A 109 -24.22 6.39 0.67
C HIS A 109 -24.40 6.83 -0.79
N PRO A 110 -25.65 7.16 -1.22
CA PRO A 110 -25.95 7.61 -2.59
C PRO A 110 -25.24 8.91 -2.99
N GLN A 111 -24.83 9.76 -2.02
CA GLN A 111 -24.10 11.01 -2.29
C GLN A 111 -22.76 10.77 -2.98
N GLU A 112 -22.14 9.61 -2.69
CA GLU A 112 -20.81 9.25 -3.20
C GLU A 112 -20.86 8.47 -4.52
N ARG A 113 -22.02 8.50 -5.19
CA ARG A 113 -22.21 7.81 -6.48
C ARG A 113 -21.53 8.51 -7.63
N ASN A 114 -21.07 7.72 -8.59
CA ASN A 114 -20.66 8.19 -9.89
C ASN A 114 -21.86 8.23 -10.88
N ILE A 115 -21.62 8.73 -12.09
CA ILE A 115 -22.63 8.80 -13.16
C ILE A 115 -23.20 7.43 -13.61
N HIS A 116 -22.58 6.33 -13.19
CA HIS A 116 -22.97 4.96 -13.53
C HIS A 116 -23.71 4.26 -12.40
N GLY A 117 -24.08 4.96 -11.33
CA GLY A 117 -24.81 4.37 -10.19
C GLY A 117 -23.97 3.52 -9.24
N ASN A 118 -22.66 3.53 -9.37
CA ASN A 118 -21.74 2.91 -8.41
C ASN A 118 -21.03 3.98 -7.56
N ILE A 119 -20.41 3.58 -6.47
CA ILE A 119 -19.62 4.47 -5.64
C ILE A 119 -18.43 5.00 -6.44
N PHE A 120 -18.16 6.30 -6.28
CA PHE A 120 -17.05 6.97 -6.96
C PHE A 120 -15.70 6.48 -6.45
N GLY A 121 -14.84 6.03 -7.36
CA GLY A 121 -13.52 5.50 -6.99
C GLY A 121 -12.65 6.48 -6.21
N GLY A 122 -12.78 7.79 -6.46
CA GLY A 122 -12.08 8.83 -5.70
C GLY A 122 -12.50 8.89 -4.23
N TYR A 123 -13.79 8.61 -3.92
CA TYR A 123 -14.24 8.49 -2.54
C TYR A 123 -13.59 7.29 -1.84
N LEU A 124 -13.54 6.13 -2.49
CA LEU A 124 -12.87 4.95 -1.95
C LEU A 124 -11.36 5.20 -1.72
N MET A 125 -10.72 5.92 -2.65
CA MET A 125 -9.30 6.31 -2.51
C MET A 125 -9.09 7.27 -1.33
N LYS A 126 -9.97 8.27 -1.16
CA LYS A 126 -9.94 9.21 -0.04
C LYS A 126 -10.05 8.47 1.29
N THR A 127 -11.06 7.61 1.43
CA THR A 127 -11.28 6.82 2.65
C THR A 127 -10.08 5.91 2.97
N ALA A 128 -9.52 5.26 1.96
CA ALA A 128 -8.33 4.44 2.13
C ALA A 128 -7.10 5.27 2.54
N MET A 129 -6.93 6.47 1.97
CA MET A 129 -5.85 7.38 2.33
C MET A 129 -5.97 7.87 3.77
N GLU A 130 -7.17 8.24 4.23
CA GLU A 130 -7.45 8.64 5.61
C GLU A 130 -7.12 7.51 6.58
N LEU A 131 -7.53 6.27 6.29
CA LEU A 131 -7.17 5.12 7.12
C LEU A 131 -5.66 4.84 7.11
N SER A 132 -5.00 4.97 5.95
CA SER A 132 -3.56 4.79 5.87
C SER A 132 -2.81 5.82 6.69
N TRP A 133 -3.29 7.07 6.71
CA TRP A 133 -2.75 8.14 7.54
C TRP A 133 -2.88 7.84 9.04
N VAL A 134 -4.05 7.42 9.48
CA VAL A 134 -4.29 6.98 10.88
C VAL A 134 -3.36 5.82 11.24
N THR A 135 -3.24 4.83 10.35
CA THR A 135 -2.33 3.70 10.54
C THR A 135 -0.88 4.16 10.67
N ALA A 136 -0.46 5.12 9.83
CA ALA A 136 0.86 5.73 9.87
C ALA A 136 1.12 6.46 11.20
N MET A 137 0.21 7.32 11.63
CA MET A 137 0.29 8.05 12.90
C MET A 137 0.45 7.09 14.09
N CYS A 138 -0.37 6.05 14.16
CA CYS A 138 -0.30 5.05 15.22
C CYS A 138 0.98 4.20 15.16
N PHE A 139 1.55 4.02 13.97
CA PHE A 139 2.79 3.28 13.80
C PHE A 139 4.01 4.08 14.28
N VAL A 140 4.14 5.33 13.88
CA VAL A 140 5.28 6.17 14.25
C VAL A 140 5.17 6.78 15.66
N GLY A 141 3.97 6.77 16.25
CA GLY A 141 3.71 7.21 17.62
C GLY A 141 3.93 8.70 17.81
N LYS A 142 5.00 9.08 18.55
CA LYS A 142 5.34 10.49 18.82
C LYS A 142 5.94 11.25 17.64
N HIS A 143 6.26 10.55 16.55
CA HIS A 143 6.82 11.14 15.34
C HIS A 143 5.72 11.43 14.32
N PHE A 144 6.06 12.11 13.22
CA PHE A 144 5.11 12.48 12.18
C PHE A 144 5.33 11.64 10.92
N PRO A 145 4.27 11.06 10.34
CA PRO A 145 4.37 10.42 9.05
C PRO A 145 4.36 11.47 7.94
N VAL A 146 5.29 11.41 7.02
CA VAL A 146 5.33 12.20 5.80
C VAL A 146 4.90 11.29 4.65
N PHE A 147 3.86 11.68 3.92
CA PHE A 147 3.40 10.94 2.76
C PHE A 147 4.37 11.13 1.59
N LEU A 148 4.87 10.04 1.02
CA LEU A 148 5.81 10.07 -0.10
C LEU A 148 5.15 9.70 -1.43
N SER A 149 4.36 8.63 -1.46
CA SER A 149 3.78 8.12 -2.71
C SER A 149 2.59 7.19 -2.46
N ALA A 150 1.65 7.19 -3.42
CA ALA A 150 0.70 6.11 -3.61
C ALA A 150 1.21 5.25 -4.78
N ASP A 151 1.71 4.05 -4.51
CA ASP A 151 2.35 3.23 -5.53
C ASP A 151 1.31 2.45 -6.34
N LYS A 152 0.48 1.67 -5.69
CA LYS A 152 -0.41 0.72 -6.36
C LYS A 152 -1.86 0.91 -5.93
N ILE A 153 -2.70 1.28 -6.88
CA ILE A 153 -4.14 1.44 -6.68
C ILE A 153 -4.85 0.48 -7.62
N GLU A 154 -5.39 -0.60 -7.06
CA GLU A 154 -6.09 -1.63 -7.81
C GLU A 154 -7.59 -1.60 -7.46
N PHE A 155 -8.43 -1.47 -8.50
CA PHE A 155 -9.87 -1.62 -8.43
C PHE A 155 -10.24 -2.98 -9.04
N MET A 156 -10.62 -3.93 -8.19
CA MET A 156 -10.94 -5.30 -8.60
C MET A 156 -12.42 -5.45 -8.93
N ASN A 157 -13.30 -4.90 -8.08
CA ASN A 157 -14.73 -5.00 -8.23
C ASN A 157 -15.41 -3.65 -8.03
N PRO A 158 -16.51 -3.34 -8.76
CA PRO A 158 -17.31 -2.14 -8.52
C PRO A 158 -18.02 -2.23 -7.16
N VAL A 159 -18.23 -1.08 -6.53
CA VAL A 159 -18.92 -0.97 -5.25
C VAL A 159 -20.29 -0.32 -5.48
N SER A 160 -21.35 -1.01 -5.09
CA SER A 160 -22.73 -0.54 -5.24
C SER A 160 -23.13 0.43 -4.14
N ILE A 161 -24.14 1.26 -4.40
CA ILE A 161 -24.80 2.07 -3.38
C ILE A 161 -25.46 1.14 -2.35
N GLY A 162 -25.34 1.48 -1.06
CA GLY A 162 -25.87 0.65 0.03
C GLY A 162 -24.98 -0.54 0.43
N ALA A 163 -23.84 -0.73 -0.23
CA ALA A 163 -22.86 -1.73 0.18
C ALA A 163 -22.25 -1.40 1.54
N ILE A 164 -21.98 -2.42 2.34
CA ILE A 164 -21.19 -2.30 3.56
C ILE A 164 -19.74 -2.61 3.20
N MET A 165 -18.87 -1.64 3.45
CA MET A 165 -17.44 -1.75 3.11
C MET A 165 -16.59 -1.74 4.38
N GLU A 166 -15.70 -2.72 4.49
CA GLU A 166 -14.62 -2.71 5.49
C GLU A 166 -13.30 -2.33 4.81
N PHE A 167 -12.65 -1.31 5.35
CA PHE A 167 -11.28 -0.96 4.98
C PHE A 167 -10.35 -1.44 6.09
N THR A 168 -9.30 -2.14 5.73
CA THR A 168 -8.30 -2.67 6.65
C THR A 168 -6.92 -2.14 6.24
N GLY A 169 -6.36 -1.26 7.07
CA GLY A 169 -5.01 -0.70 6.91
C GLY A 169 -4.01 -1.46 7.78
N ARG A 170 -2.83 -1.76 7.26
CA ARG A 170 -1.72 -2.37 8.01
C ARG A 170 -0.36 -1.94 7.47
N VAL A 171 0.64 -1.84 8.33
CA VAL A 171 2.03 -1.66 7.91
C VAL A 171 2.56 -3.01 7.44
N VAL A 172 2.98 -3.10 6.17
CA VAL A 172 3.43 -4.36 5.57
C VAL A 172 4.94 -4.47 5.47
N TYR A 173 5.65 -3.34 5.42
CA TYR A 173 7.11 -3.30 5.34
C TYR A 173 7.66 -2.03 5.98
N SER A 174 8.82 -2.13 6.61
CA SER A 174 9.58 -1.00 7.13
C SER A 174 11.06 -1.17 6.82
N TYR A 175 11.75 -0.07 6.58
CA TYR A 175 13.19 -0.04 6.37
C TYR A 175 13.76 1.34 6.68
N SER A 176 14.60 1.43 7.72
CA SER A 176 15.17 2.68 8.22
C SER A 176 14.06 3.65 8.64
N ASP A 177 13.91 4.77 7.96
CA ASP A 177 12.93 5.82 8.19
C ASP A 177 11.65 5.68 7.36
N LYS A 178 11.60 4.71 6.44
CA LYS A 178 10.49 4.53 5.50
C LYS A 178 9.67 3.29 5.79
N PHE A 179 8.37 3.38 5.56
CA PHE A 179 7.47 2.26 5.74
C PHE A 179 6.33 2.27 4.72
N VAL A 180 5.79 1.10 4.49
CA VAL A 180 4.76 0.85 3.48
C VAL A 180 3.49 0.40 4.18
N ILE A 181 2.38 1.04 3.85
CA ILE A 181 1.05 0.69 4.34
C ILE A 181 0.22 0.15 3.18
N GLN A 182 -0.41 -0.97 3.41
CA GLN A 182 -1.38 -1.56 2.52
C GLN A 182 -2.78 -1.38 3.11
N VAL A 183 -3.70 -0.85 2.31
CA VAL A 183 -5.11 -0.78 2.65
C VAL A 183 -5.88 -1.71 1.71
N LEU A 184 -6.60 -2.66 2.30
CA LEU A 184 -7.51 -3.57 1.61
C LEU A 184 -8.95 -3.15 1.90
N ALA A 185 -9.77 -3.04 0.87
CA ALA A 185 -11.19 -2.77 1.00
C ALA A 185 -11.99 -4.01 0.61
N TYR A 186 -12.97 -4.36 1.44
CA TYR A 186 -13.84 -5.52 1.28
C TYR A 186 -15.29 -5.09 1.29
N HIS A 187 -16.07 -5.62 0.39
CA HIS A 187 -17.52 -5.63 0.49
C HIS A 187 -17.95 -6.76 1.45
N ILE A 188 -18.79 -6.44 2.43
CA ILE A 188 -19.37 -7.40 3.35
C ILE A 188 -20.78 -7.74 2.87
N ASP A 189 -21.01 -8.99 2.54
CA ASP A 189 -22.36 -9.49 2.27
C ASP A 189 -23.16 -9.55 3.59
N ARG A 190 -24.36 -8.97 3.61
CA ARG A 190 -25.19 -8.85 4.82
C ARG A 190 -25.79 -10.17 5.27
N GLU A 191 -26.00 -11.10 4.34
CA GLU A 191 -26.69 -12.37 4.63
C GLU A 191 -25.68 -13.43 5.06
N THR A 192 -24.55 -13.53 4.34
CA THR A 192 -23.54 -14.56 4.60
C THR A 192 -22.41 -14.09 5.49
N ASN A 193 -22.27 -12.76 5.68
CA ASN A 193 -21.13 -12.10 6.31
C ASN A 193 -19.77 -12.40 5.62
N GLU A 194 -19.81 -12.85 4.38
CA GLU A 194 -18.64 -13.10 3.58
C GLU A 194 -18.02 -11.78 3.09
N LYS A 195 -16.69 -11.76 2.96
CA LYS A 195 -15.93 -10.60 2.53
C LYS A 195 -15.36 -10.81 1.14
N THR A 196 -15.76 -9.96 0.22
CA THR A 196 -15.22 -9.93 -1.15
C THR A 196 -14.29 -8.73 -1.32
N ALA A 197 -13.04 -8.98 -1.71
CA ALA A 197 -12.07 -7.90 -1.95
C ALA A 197 -12.50 -7.03 -3.14
N THR A 198 -12.51 -5.72 -2.95
CA THR A 198 -12.88 -4.74 -3.98
C THR A 198 -11.73 -3.85 -4.41
N ASN A 199 -10.87 -3.46 -3.48
CA ASN A 199 -9.76 -2.56 -3.75
C ASN A 199 -8.53 -2.94 -2.93
N LYS A 200 -7.36 -2.68 -3.52
CA LYS A 200 -6.06 -2.78 -2.86
C LYS A 200 -5.26 -1.52 -3.17
N LEU A 201 -4.81 -0.84 -2.13
CA LEU A 201 -4.08 0.41 -2.23
C LEU A 201 -2.80 0.33 -1.39
N THR A 202 -1.70 0.82 -1.94
CA THR A 202 -0.39 0.79 -1.28
C THR A 202 0.14 2.21 -1.17
N TYR A 203 0.54 2.60 0.04
CA TYR A 203 1.03 3.93 0.37
C TYR A 203 2.41 3.85 1.01
N ILE A 204 3.27 4.80 0.66
CA ILE A 204 4.64 4.88 1.17
C ILE A 204 4.77 6.15 2.01
N TYR A 205 5.31 5.98 3.20
CA TYR A 205 5.52 7.05 4.17
C TYR A 205 6.97 7.07 4.66
N GLN A 206 7.36 8.22 5.20
CA GLN A 206 8.61 8.43 5.93
C GLN A 206 8.29 8.95 7.33
N ALA A 207 9.02 8.51 8.35
CA ALA A 207 8.91 9.05 9.69
C ALA A 207 9.83 10.27 9.86
N SER A 208 9.29 11.34 10.46
CA SER A 208 10.00 12.58 10.75
C SER A 208 9.85 12.97 12.22
N SER A 209 10.85 13.59 12.81
CA SER A 209 10.78 14.12 14.18
C SER A 209 10.04 15.47 14.28
N SER A 210 9.88 16.17 13.17
CA SER A 210 9.24 17.50 13.11
C SER A 210 7.90 17.45 12.38
N PRO A 211 6.86 18.20 12.86
CA PRO A 211 5.60 18.37 12.15
C PRO A 211 5.70 19.33 10.96
N GLU A 212 6.87 19.91 10.71
CA GLU A 212 7.02 20.86 9.61
C GLU A 212 6.73 20.17 8.29
N PHE A 213 5.55 20.46 7.76
CA PHE A 213 5.26 20.32 6.35
C PHE A 213 6.22 21.25 5.62
N GLY A 214 7.31 20.70 5.12
CA GLY A 214 8.24 21.45 4.28
C GLY A 214 7.49 22.18 3.19
N SER A 215 7.85 23.42 2.96
CA SER A 215 7.39 24.19 1.81
C SER A 215 7.51 23.33 0.56
N ALA A 216 6.53 23.38 -0.33
CA ALA A 216 6.44 22.54 -1.54
C ALA A 216 7.69 22.62 -2.47
N ASN A 217 8.66 23.45 -2.13
CA ASN A 217 9.91 23.66 -2.85
C ASN A 217 11.13 22.96 -2.24
N ASP A 218 11.02 22.38 -1.02
CA ASP A 218 12.15 21.68 -0.41
C ASP A 218 12.14 20.20 -0.81
N LEU A 219 12.90 19.88 -1.83
CA LEU A 219 13.26 18.52 -2.25
C LEU A 219 14.06 17.74 -1.19
N ASP A 220 14.49 18.39 -0.11
CA ASP A 220 15.22 17.83 1.02
C ASP A 220 14.31 17.58 2.25
N LEU A 221 13.26 16.79 2.07
CA LEU A 221 12.41 16.28 3.17
C LEU A 221 13.15 15.37 4.18
N CYS A 222 14.46 15.19 4.00
CA CYS A 222 15.26 14.23 4.76
C CYS A 222 15.90 14.78 6.05
N VAL A 223 15.69 16.04 6.42
CA VAL A 223 16.46 16.71 7.48
C VAL A 223 16.20 16.16 8.89
N ASN A 224 15.05 15.47 9.10
CA ASN A 224 14.67 14.95 10.41
C ASN A 224 14.13 13.51 10.35
N ALA A 225 14.74 12.68 9.51
CA ALA A 225 14.36 11.27 9.38
C ALA A 225 14.57 10.50 10.69
N VAL A 226 13.61 9.70 11.10
CA VAL A 226 13.64 8.90 12.33
C VAL A 226 13.44 7.44 12.00
N GLU A 227 14.32 6.61 12.51
CA GLU A 227 14.23 5.16 12.36
C GLU A 227 12.92 4.62 12.97
N VAL A 228 12.22 3.81 12.21
CA VAL A 228 10.97 3.17 12.63
C VAL A 228 11.20 1.75 13.11
N ALA A 229 10.22 1.20 13.82
CA ALA A 229 10.24 -0.19 14.25
C ALA A 229 10.23 -1.14 13.04
N ASP A 230 10.98 -2.24 13.13
CA ASP A 230 10.95 -3.30 12.14
C ASP A 230 9.63 -4.05 12.17
N ILE A 231 9.05 -4.30 10.99
CA ILE A 231 7.82 -5.11 10.86
C ILE A 231 8.19 -6.57 10.71
N VAL A 232 7.60 -7.39 11.57
CA VAL A 232 7.79 -8.84 11.55
C VAL A 232 6.49 -9.54 11.20
N PRO A 233 6.44 -10.27 10.06
CA PRO A 233 5.31 -11.09 9.67
C PRO A 233 5.24 -12.38 10.49
N LYS A 234 4.05 -12.95 10.65
CA LYS A 234 3.82 -14.16 11.43
C LYS A 234 3.12 -15.28 10.63
N GLU A 235 2.23 -14.89 9.73
CA GLU A 235 1.42 -15.80 8.92
C GLU A 235 1.83 -15.71 7.44
N TYR A 236 1.51 -16.75 6.64
CA TYR A 236 1.93 -16.79 5.24
C TYR A 236 1.47 -15.56 4.43
N GLU A 237 0.23 -15.14 4.64
CA GLU A 237 -0.31 -13.93 3.97
C GLU A 237 0.47 -12.66 4.35
N GLU A 238 0.96 -12.58 5.59
CA GLU A 238 1.78 -11.47 6.06
C GLU A 238 3.17 -11.49 5.41
N PHE A 239 3.77 -12.69 5.18
CA PHE A 239 5.02 -12.79 4.43
C PHE A 239 4.86 -12.33 2.97
N VAL A 240 3.77 -12.74 2.31
CA VAL A 240 3.44 -12.27 0.95
C VAL A 240 3.29 -10.75 0.93
N ALA A 241 2.53 -10.17 1.87
CA ALA A 241 2.35 -8.74 1.97
C ALA A 241 3.66 -7.99 2.27
N TYR A 242 4.55 -8.57 3.09
CA TYR A 242 5.87 -8.02 3.39
C TYR A 242 6.73 -7.91 2.12
N ILE A 243 6.80 -8.98 1.32
CA ILE A 243 7.57 -8.96 0.07
C ILE A 243 6.98 -7.96 -0.94
N GLU A 244 5.65 -7.86 -1.05
CA GLU A 244 5.02 -6.83 -1.89
C GLU A 244 5.34 -5.41 -1.42
N GLY A 245 5.34 -5.18 -0.11
CA GLY A 245 5.75 -3.89 0.47
C GLY A 245 7.22 -3.56 0.18
N ARG A 246 8.11 -4.55 0.27
CA ARG A 246 9.53 -4.42 -0.08
C ARG A 246 9.70 -4.03 -1.55
N ARG A 247 8.98 -4.69 -2.47
CA ARG A 247 8.97 -4.36 -3.91
C ARG A 247 8.50 -2.94 -4.15
N ALA A 248 7.39 -2.53 -3.53
CA ALA A 248 6.85 -1.18 -3.66
C ALA A 248 7.86 -0.10 -3.24
N LEU A 249 8.57 -0.31 -2.10
CA LEU A 249 9.59 0.63 -1.67
C LEU A 249 10.83 0.64 -2.60
N ALA A 250 11.22 -0.51 -3.16
CA ALA A 250 12.31 -0.59 -4.12
C ALA A 250 11.97 0.16 -5.42
N ASP A 251 10.75 -0.03 -5.94
CA ASP A 251 10.25 0.68 -7.12
C ASP A 251 10.21 2.20 -6.92
N TYR A 252 9.77 2.64 -5.74
CA TYR A 252 9.79 4.06 -5.36
C TYR A 252 11.21 4.64 -5.39
N LYS A 253 12.20 3.92 -4.82
CA LYS A 253 13.60 4.36 -4.83
C LYS A 253 14.16 4.46 -6.26
N GLN A 254 13.88 3.47 -7.11
CA GLN A 254 14.30 3.47 -8.50
C GLN A 254 13.70 4.62 -9.31
N SER A 255 12.41 4.90 -9.14
CA SER A 255 11.74 5.97 -9.85
C SER A 255 12.30 7.37 -9.52
N ARG A 256 12.83 7.56 -8.32
CA ARG A 256 13.51 8.80 -7.93
C ARG A 256 14.92 8.92 -8.48
N SER A 257 15.68 7.83 -8.51
CA SER A 257 17.04 7.82 -9.09
C SER A 257 17.07 8.07 -10.60
N SER A 258 15.96 7.77 -11.30
CA SER A 258 15.84 7.98 -12.76
C SER A 258 15.39 9.38 -13.14
N ASN A 259 14.97 10.21 -12.19
CA ASN A 259 14.48 11.58 -12.41
C ASN A 259 15.50 12.66 -11.95
N VAL A 260 16.68 12.27 -11.52
CA VAL A 260 17.86 13.07 -11.23
C VAL A 260 18.92 12.85 -12.32
#